data_f024b51775543678fde8980592122950
#
_entry.id   f024b51775543678fde8980592122950
#
_cell.length_a   1.000
_cell.length_b   1.000
_cell.length_c   1.000
_cell.angle_alpha   90.00
_cell.angle_beta   90.00
_cell.angle_gamma   90.00
#
_symmetry.space_group_name_H-M   'P 1'
#
loop_
_entity.id
_entity.type
_entity.pdbx_description
1 polymer ?
#
loop_
_entity_poly.entity_id
_entity_poly.type
_entity_poly.pdbx_seq_one_letter_code
_entity_poly.pdbx_strand_id
1 'polypeptide(L)'
;MISEEQVIQAQNKWGSGVVKIGSLKHQRTDCENYTSEFLDELYGFEFGSVLFKPTKCEIEQFRPSKQEALSYFIAGEDRACNEDNGFAIQPWTKVRFENSNFILDENRAIAMGNYFFTDLDNNEAKVEYTFGYKLIDGKLKIDLHHSSFPYSHG
;
A
#
# COMPACT_ATOMS: atom_id res chain seq x y z
N MET A 1 10.96 1.31 -21.79
CA MET A 1 9.56 1.56 -21.40
C MET A 1 9.13 0.58 -20.31
N ILE A 2 8.43 1.07 -19.31
CA ILE A 2 7.86 0.21 -18.27
C ILE A 2 6.76 -0.65 -18.90
N SER A 3 6.75 -1.95 -18.60
CA SER A 3 5.75 -2.87 -19.12
C SER A 3 4.60 -3.05 -18.13
N GLU A 4 3.45 -3.46 -18.64
CA GLU A 4 2.28 -3.83 -17.84
C GLU A 4 2.65 -4.94 -16.83
N GLU A 5 3.43 -5.94 -17.28
CA GLU A 5 3.87 -7.03 -16.42
C GLU A 5 4.72 -6.55 -15.24
N GLN A 6 5.60 -5.57 -15.45
CA GLN A 6 6.39 -4.98 -14.37
C GLN A 6 5.48 -4.35 -13.30
N VAL A 7 4.43 -3.65 -13.73
CA VAL A 7 3.46 -3.05 -12.82
C VAL A 7 2.71 -4.14 -12.05
N ILE A 8 2.25 -5.18 -12.74
CA ILE A 8 1.53 -6.30 -12.11
C ILE A 8 2.42 -6.99 -11.08
N GLN A 9 3.70 -7.20 -11.38
CA GLN A 9 4.65 -7.77 -10.42
C GLN A 9 4.82 -6.89 -9.19
N ALA A 10 4.90 -5.58 -9.38
CA ALA A 10 4.99 -4.63 -8.27
C ALA A 10 3.72 -4.67 -7.41
N GLN A 11 2.55 -4.77 -8.02
CA GLN A 11 1.28 -4.93 -7.32
C GLN A 11 1.24 -6.22 -6.50
N ASN A 12 1.70 -7.32 -7.08
CA ASN A 12 1.73 -8.61 -6.40
C ASN A 12 2.68 -8.58 -5.20
N LYS A 13 3.82 -7.92 -5.31
CA LYS A 13 4.75 -7.74 -4.19
C LYS A 13 4.11 -6.93 -3.07
N TRP A 14 3.38 -5.88 -3.44
CA TRP A 14 2.67 -5.05 -2.46
C TRP A 14 1.63 -5.90 -1.72
N GLY A 15 0.81 -6.64 -2.45
CA GLY A 15 -0.23 -7.48 -1.86
C GLY A 15 0.32 -8.57 -0.96
N SER A 16 1.36 -9.28 -1.43
CA SER A 16 2.04 -10.31 -0.63
C SER A 16 2.68 -9.73 0.61
N GLY A 17 3.24 -8.52 0.48
CA GLY A 17 3.85 -7.81 1.61
C GLY A 17 2.83 -7.46 2.68
N VAL A 18 1.67 -6.96 2.29
CA VAL A 18 0.59 -6.65 3.23
C VAL A 18 0.15 -7.91 4.01
N VAL A 19 0.00 -9.02 3.31
CA VAL A 19 -0.33 -10.31 3.94
C VAL A 19 0.76 -10.74 4.92
N LYS A 20 2.02 -10.60 4.52
CA LYS A 20 3.16 -10.96 5.37
C LYS A 20 3.22 -10.10 6.63
N ILE A 21 2.98 -8.80 6.51
CA ILE A 21 2.93 -7.90 7.67
C ILE A 21 1.90 -8.39 8.68
N GLY A 22 0.69 -8.72 8.22
CA GLY A 22 -0.36 -9.22 9.09
C GLY A 22 0.01 -10.53 9.78
N SER A 23 0.75 -11.40 9.10
CA SER A 23 1.21 -12.67 9.67
C SER A 23 2.22 -12.47 10.81
N LEU A 24 2.84 -11.31 10.90
CA LEU A 24 3.81 -10.96 11.93
C LEU A 24 3.19 -10.15 13.07
N LYS A 25 1.88 -10.04 13.10
CA LYS A 25 1.14 -9.22 14.06
C LYS A 25 1.57 -9.44 15.51
N HIS A 26 1.84 -10.67 15.91
CA HIS A 26 2.20 -11.01 17.29
C HIS A 26 3.70 -11.05 17.54
N GLN A 27 4.51 -10.68 16.56
CA GLN A 27 5.97 -10.60 16.64
C GLN A 27 6.37 -9.17 16.30
N ARG A 28 6.16 -8.26 17.26
CA ARG A 28 6.21 -6.82 16.97
C ARG A 28 7.52 -6.34 16.36
N THR A 29 8.66 -6.78 16.90
CA THR A 29 9.97 -6.38 16.38
C THR A 29 10.14 -6.83 14.93
N ASP A 30 9.78 -8.08 14.62
CA ASP A 30 9.84 -8.62 13.25
C ASP A 30 8.88 -7.88 12.34
N CYS A 31 7.69 -7.58 12.82
CA CYS A 31 6.68 -6.83 12.08
C CYS A 31 7.18 -5.44 11.71
N GLU A 32 7.78 -4.72 12.66
CA GLU A 32 8.33 -3.38 12.42
C GLU A 32 9.47 -3.42 11.41
N ASN A 33 10.39 -4.37 11.56
CA ASN A 33 11.53 -4.50 10.65
C ASN A 33 11.07 -4.85 9.24
N TYR A 34 10.17 -5.82 9.11
CA TYR A 34 9.65 -6.22 7.80
C TYR A 34 8.89 -5.07 7.12
N THR A 35 8.06 -4.35 7.86
CA THR A 35 7.28 -3.24 7.31
C THR A 35 8.18 -2.09 6.88
N SER A 36 9.23 -1.80 7.65
CA SER A 36 10.23 -0.80 7.27
C SER A 36 10.89 -1.16 5.94
N GLU A 37 11.31 -2.42 5.77
CA GLU A 37 11.90 -2.90 4.51
C GLU A 37 10.89 -2.88 3.35
N PHE A 38 9.66 -3.27 3.61
CA PHE A 38 8.56 -3.21 2.65
C PHE A 38 8.37 -1.79 2.11
N LEU A 39 8.38 -0.79 2.99
CA LEU A 39 8.22 0.61 2.59
C LEU A 39 9.44 1.10 1.81
N ASP A 40 10.64 0.74 2.21
CA ASP A 40 11.85 1.13 1.49
C ASP A 40 11.92 0.48 0.10
N GLU A 41 11.50 -0.75 -0.01
CA GLU A 41 11.54 -1.46 -1.30
C GLU A 41 10.47 -0.95 -2.26
N LEU A 42 9.24 -0.73 -1.79
CA LEU A 42 8.10 -0.49 -2.66
C LEU A 42 7.71 0.97 -2.83
N TYR A 43 8.05 1.84 -1.86
CA TYR A 43 7.72 3.26 -1.92
C TYR A 43 8.97 4.10 -2.10
N GLY A 44 8.80 5.26 -2.71
CA GLY A 44 9.91 6.15 -3.06
C GLY A 44 10.19 7.26 -2.05
N PHE A 45 9.93 7.05 -0.75
CA PHE A 45 10.14 8.09 0.27
C PHE A 45 11.58 8.62 0.31
N GLU A 46 12.57 7.78 -0.02
CA GLU A 46 13.98 8.19 -0.02
C GLU A 46 14.36 9.03 -1.24
N PHE A 47 13.53 9.04 -2.27
CA PHE A 47 13.89 9.60 -3.58
C PHE A 47 13.08 10.82 -3.98
N GLY A 48 12.22 11.31 -3.10
CA GLY A 48 11.41 12.49 -3.38
C GLY A 48 10.06 12.42 -2.70
N SER A 49 9.15 13.26 -3.15
CA SER A 49 7.81 13.35 -2.58
C SER A 49 7.00 12.09 -2.91
N VAL A 50 6.22 11.64 -1.95
CA VAL A 50 5.24 10.57 -2.13
C VAL A 50 3.87 11.13 -1.79
N LEU A 51 2.94 11.02 -2.72
CA LEU A 51 1.57 11.45 -2.53
C LEU A 51 0.77 10.22 -2.09
N PHE A 52 0.52 10.12 -0.79
CA PHE A 52 -0.14 8.95 -0.23
C PHE A 52 -1.38 9.37 0.57
N LYS A 53 -2.54 8.92 0.10
CA LYS A 53 -3.82 9.04 0.82
C LYS A 53 -4.36 7.61 1.03
N PRO A 54 -4.09 7.01 2.22
CA PRO A 54 -4.57 5.66 2.53
C PRO A 54 -6.10 5.58 2.63
N THR A 55 -6.63 4.37 2.70
CA THR A 55 -8.07 4.11 2.72
C THR A 55 -8.75 4.66 3.97
N LYS A 56 -8.21 4.31 5.15
CA LYS A 56 -8.89 4.56 6.44
C LYS A 56 -8.25 5.71 7.20
N CYS A 57 -8.21 6.88 6.59
CA CYS A 57 -7.69 8.10 7.21
C CYS A 57 -8.73 9.19 7.13
N GLU A 58 -9.18 9.66 8.28
CA GLU A 58 -10.18 10.71 8.37
C GLU A 58 -9.58 12.05 8.78
N ILE A 59 -8.70 12.07 9.75
CA ILE A 59 -8.13 13.27 10.34
C ILE A 59 -6.82 13.65 9.65
N GLU A 60 -5.85 12.74 9.63
CA GLU A 60 -4.58 12.92 8.94
C GLU A 60 -4.62 12.08 7.66
N GLN A 61 -5.27 12.63 6.65
CA GLN A 61 -5.58 11.92 5.42
C GLN A 61 -4.38 11.65 4.56
N PHE A 62 -3.40 12.56 4.55
CA PHE A 62 -2.25 12.49 3.63
C PHE A 62 -0.99 12.13 4.40
N ARG A 63 -0.26 11.15 3.90
CA ARG A 63 0.87 10.55 4.60
C ARG A 63 2.18 10.71 3.80
N PRO A 64 2.81 11.92 3.86
CA PRO A 64 3.97 12.22 3.02
C PRO A 64 5.29 11.61 3.49
N SER A 65 5.36 11.03 4.70
CA SER A 65 6.59 10.46 5.22
C SER A 65 6.48 8.96 5.43
N LYS A 66 7.63 8.28 5.40
CA LYS A 66 7.73 6.85 5.70
C LYS A 66 7.16 6.54 7.09
N GLN A 67 7.44 7.38 8.07
CA GLN A 67 6.98 7.19 9.45
C GLN A 67 5.45 7.22 9.53
N GLU A 68 4.81 8.14 8.81
CA GLU A 68 3.35 8.23 8.77
C GLU A 68 2.73 7.04 8.04
N ALA A 69 3.39 6.55 6.98
CA ALA A 69 2.97 5.35 6.27
C ALA A 69 3.11 4.12 7.17
N LEU A 70 4.23 3.99 7.88
CA LEU A 70 4.46 2.90 8.83
C LEU A 70 3.34 2.85 9.88
N SER A 71 3.01 4.01 10.44
CA SER A 71 1.92 4.16 11.41
C SER A 71 0.60 3.62 10.84
N TYR A 72 0.29 3.97 9.61
CA TYR A 72 -0.95 3.50 8.96
C TYR A 72 -0.99 1.97 8.88
N PHE A 73 0.11 1.35 8.45
CA PHE A 73 0.13 -0.09 8.22
C PHE A 73 0.13 -0.90 9.52
N ILE A 74 0.84 -0.47 10.55
CA ILE A 74 1.03 -1.30 11.76
C ILE A 74 0.71 -0.62 13.08
N ALA A 75 0.38 0.67 13.08
CA ALA A 75 0.06 1.45 14.30
C ALA A 75 1.10 1.21 15.42
N GLY A 76 0.65 0.83 16.61
CA GLY A 76 1.50 0.59 17.76
C GLY A 76 1.47 1.74 18.76
N GLU A 77 2.21 1.59 19.87
CA GLU A 77 2.27 2.63 20.90
C GLU A 77 2.92 3.91 20.39
N ASP A 78 3.92 3.77 19.51
CA ASP A 78 4.68 4.89 18.93
C ASP A 78 4.07 5.40 17.62
N ARG A 79 2.80 5.14 17.36
CA ARG A 79 2.15 5.55 16.11
C ARG A 79 2.29 7.05 15.89
N ALA A 80 2.58 7.45 14.65
CA ALA A 80 2.72 8.85 14.29
C ALA A 80 1.36 9.56 14.21
N CYS A 81 0.29 8.81 13.87
CA CYS A 81 -1.05 9.32 13.72
C CYS A 81 -1.99 8.58 14.65
N ASN A 82 -2.63 9.30 15.55
CA ASN A 82 -3.43 8.71 16.65
C ASN A 82 -4.62 7.90 16.18
N GLU A 83 -5.18 8.20 15.02
CA GLU A 83 -6.35 7.49 14.50
C GLU A 83 -6.01 6.08 13.95
N ASP A 84 -4.75 5.76 13.77
CA ASP A 84 -4.35 4.51 13.14
C ASP A 84 -4.59 3.29 14.01
N ASN A 85 -5.12 2.24 13.39
CA ASN A 85 -5.34 0.94 14.03
C ASN A 85 -4.49 -0.17 13.41
N GLY A 86 -3.72 0.16 12.38
CA GLY A 86 -2.88 -0.82 11.69
C GLY A 86 -3.64 -1.57 10.61
N PHE A 87 -3.73 -0.98 9.42
CA PHE A 87 -4.46 -1.58 8.31
C PHE A 87 -3.95 -2.97 7.97
N ALA A 88 -2.63 -3.15 7.95
CA ALA A 88 -2.02 -4.42 7.54
C ALA A 88 -2.05 -5.49 8.63
N ILE A 89 -2.26 -5.11 9.88
CA ILE A 89 -2.33 -6.07 11.00
C ILE A 89 -3.75 -6.47 11.36
N GLN A 90 -4.69 -6.24 10.47
CA GLN A 90 -6.11 -6.65 10.56
C GLN A 90 -6.28 -8.10 11.04
N PRO A 91 -5.62 -9.22 10.54
CA PRO A 91 -4.79 -9.34 9.33
C PRO A 91 -5.57 -9.71 8.08
N TRP A 92 -4.90 -9.62 6.92
CA TRP A 92 -5.45 -10.04 5.65
C TRP A 92 -4.79 -11.36 5.22
N THR A 93 -5.59 -12.26 4.63
CA THR A 93 -5.08 -13.54 4.13
C THR A 93 -4.76 -13.51 2.65
N LYS A 94 -5.33 -12.55 1.92
CA LYS A 94 -5.14 -12.43 0.48
C LYS A 94 -5.41 -11.00 0.05
N VAL A 95 -4.60 -10.53 -0.91
CA VAL A 95 -4.82 -9.25 -1.61
C VAL A 95 -4.74 -9.54 -3.09
N ARG A 96 -5.77 -9.17 -3.85
CA ARG A 96 -5.78 -9.32 -5.30
C ARG A 96 -6.17 -8.01 -5.98
N PHE A 97 -5.67 -7.79 -7.18
CA PHE A 97 -5.91 -6.59 -7.96
C PHE A 97 -6.80 -6.91 -9.15
N GLU A 98 -7.72 -5.98 -9.45
CA GLU A 98 -8.48 -5.95 -10.70
C GLU A 98 -8.17 -4.61 -11.35
N ASN A 99 -7.25 -4.61 -12.29
CA ASN A 99 -6.80 -3.39 -12.94
C ASN A 99 -7.80 -2.93 -13.99
N SER A 100 -8.14 -1.65 -13.95
CA SER A 100 -8.96 -1.04 -14.99
C SER A 100 -8.11 -0.70 -16.21
N ASN A 101 -7.02 0.04 -16.00
CA ASN A 101 -6.11 0.41 -17.08
C ASN A 101 -4.78 0.93 -16.54
N PHE A 102 -3.83 1.11 -17.46
CA PHE A 102 -2.46 1.57 -17.17
C PHE A 102 -2.07 2.71 -18.09
N ILE A 103 -1.26 3.62 -17.59
CA ILE A 103 -0.48 4.56 -18.41
C ILE A 103 0.98 4.16 -18.22
N LEU A 104 1.65 3.81 -19.31
CA LEU A 104 3.01 3.28 -19.28
C LEU A 104 3.94 4.17 -20.10
N ASP A 105 4.95 4.74 -19.44
CA ASP A 105 5.96 5.58 -20.06
C ASP A 105 7.36 5.01 -19.78
N GLU A 106 8.40 5.73 -20.21
CA GLU A 106 9.79 5.27 -20.03
C GLU A 106 10.17 5.16 -18.55
N ASN A 107 9.83 6.17 -17.74
CA ASN A 107 10.26 6.26 -16.35
C ASN A 107 9.11 6.35 -15.35
N ARG A 108 7.88 6.35 -15.83
CA ARG A 108 6.70 6.49 -15.00
C ARG A 108 5.58 5.58 -15.48
N ALA A 109 4.83 5.04 -14.52
CA ALA A 109 3.62 4.29 -14.83
C ALA A 109 2.54 4.67 -13.83
N ILE A 110 1.30 4.66 -14.26
CA ILE A 110 0.13 4.86 -13.40
C ILE A 110 -0.85 3.75 -13.67
N ALA A 111 -1.38 3.16 -12.60
CA ALA A 111 -2.39 2.11 -12.69
C ALA A 111 -3.58 2.47 -11.80
N MET A 112 -4.76 2.10 -12.23
CA MET A 112 -5.99 2.36 -11.50
C MET A 112 -6.92 1.16 -11.61
N GLY A 113 -7.66 0.89 -10.54
CA GLY A 113 -8.64 -0.18 -10.53
C GLY A 113 -9.14 -0.43 -9.11
N ASN A 114 -9.49 -1.68 -8.85
CA ASN A 114 -9.86 -2.13 -7.52
C ASN A 114 -8.83 -3.10 -6.99
N TYR A 115 -8.68 -3.15 -5.68
CA TYR A 115 -8.01 -4.24 -5.02
C TYR A 115 -8.90 -4.76 -3.89
N PHE A 116 -8.75 -6.04 -3.62
CA PHE A 116 -9.65 -6.76 -2.73
C PHE A 116 -8.84 -7.40 -1.62
N PHE A 117 -9.29 -7.19 -0.40
CA PHE A 117 -8.62 -7.67 0.82
C PHE A 117 -9.49 -8.72 1.47
N THR A 118 -8.99 -9.94 1.59
CA THR A 118 -9.71 -11.05 2.22
C THR A 118 -9.26 -11.18 3.67
N ASP A 119 -10.21 -11.16 4.61
CA ASP A 119 -9.93 -11.31 6.04
C ASP A 119 -9.89 -12.80 6.48
N LEU A 120 -9.73 -13.04 7.77
CA LEU A 120 -9.66 -14.39 8.33
C LEU A 120 -10.96 -15.17 8.18
N ASP A 121 -12.07 -14.48 8.03
CA ASP A 121 -13.40 -15.10 7.89
C ASP A 121 -13.80 -15.26 6.41
N ASN A 122 -12.87 -15.08 5.50
CA ASN A 122 -13.08 -15.13 4.05
C ASN A 122 -14.01 -14.05 3.51
N ASN A 123 -14.22 -12.98 4.25
CA ASN A 123 -14.92 -11.80 3.75
C ASN A 123 -13.97 -10.95 2.93
N GLU A 124 -14.45 -10.48 1.79
CA GLU A 124 -13.63 -9.70 0.87
C GLU A 124 -14.08 -8.24 0.89
N ALA A 125 -13.15 -7.33 1.19
CA ALA A 125 -13.38 -5.89 1.15
C ALA A 125 -12.91 -5.34 -0.18
N LYS A 126 -13.80 -4.68 -0.90
CA LYS A 126 -13.50 -4.01 -2.17
C LYS A 126 -13.06 -2.59 -1.91
N VAL A 127 -11.93 -2.20 -2.48
CA VAL A 127 -11.33 -0.88 -2.30
C VAL A 127 -10.80 -0.39 -3.64
N GLU A 128 -10.95 0.90 -3.91
CA GLU A 128 -10.39 1.51 -5.11
C GLU A 128 -8.94 1.93 -4.88
N TYR A 129 -8.12 1.83 -5.91
CA TYR A 129 -6.72 2.27 -5.82
C TYR A 129 -6.29 3.02 -7.07
N THR A 130 -5.33 3.91 -6.87
CA THR A 130 -4.50 4.49 -7.91
C THR A 130 -3.06 4.41 -7.42
N PHE A 131 -2.19 3.75 -8.19
CA PHE A 131 -0.75 3.70 -7.94
C PHE A 131 -0.01 4.43 -9.05
N GLY A 132 0.86 5.37 -8.65
CA GLY A 132 1.84 5.94 -9.54
C GLY A 132 3.21 5.39 -9.19
N TYR A 133 3.97 4.98 -10.21
CA TYR A 133 5.30 4.42 -10.06
C TYR A 133 6.34 5.27 -10.76
N LYS A 134 7.50 5.35 -10.15
CA LYS A 134 8.69 5.98 -10.70
C LYS A 134 9.76 4.92 -10.84
N LEU A 135 10.41 4.87 -11.99
CA LEU A 135 11.50 3.91 -12.21
C LEU A 135 12.80 4.51 -11.66
N ILE A 136 13.39 3.83 -10.68
CA ILE A 136 14.63 4.27 -10.03
C ILE A 136 15.59 3.09 -10.00
N ASP A 137 16.72 3.21 -10.70
CA ASP A 137 17.74 2.15 -10.77
C ASP A 137 17.16 0.78 -11.14
N GLY A 138 16.24 0.79 -12.13
CA GLY A 138 15.61 -0.42 -12.63
C GLY A 138 14.49 -0.97 -11.77
N LYS A 139 14.10 -0.28 -10.71
CA LYS A 139 13.03 -0.71 -9.79
C LYS A 139 11.89 0.29 -9.80
N LEU A 140 10.66 -0.22 -9.76
CA LEU A 140 9.48 0.61 -9.63
C LEU A 140 9.27 0.99 -8.16
N LYS A 141 9.17 2.29 -7.91
CA LYS A 141 8.88 2.83 -6.57
C LYS A 141 7.57 3.60 -6.62
N ILE A 142 6.68 3.36 -5.68
CA ILE A 142 5.41 4.07 -5.56
C ILE A 142 5.68 5.50 -5.08
N ASP A 143 5.23 6.49 -5.84
CA ASP A 143 5.24 7.88 -5.40
C ASP A 143 3.85 8.51 -5.43
N LEU A 144 2.85 7.74 -5.82
CA LEU A 144 1.44 8.11 -5.77
C LEU A 144 0.62 6.89 -5.35
N HIS A 145 -0.12 7.01 -4.26
CA HIS A 145 -1.01 5.95 -3.80
C HIS A 145 -2.27 6.60 -3.21
N HIS A 146 -3.35 6.52 -3.95
CA HIS A 146 -4.66 6.99 -3.49
C HIS A 146 -5.58 5.79 -3.34
N SER A 147 -6.18 5.66 -2.17
CA SER A 147 -7.04 4.52 -1.84
C SER A 147 -8.32 5.01 -1.17
N SER A 148 -9.45 4.44 -1.57
CA SER A 148 -10.75 4.85 -1.06
C SER A 148 -11.76 3.71 -1.17
N PHE A 149 -12.78 3.75 -0.31
CA PHE A 149 -13.92 2.85 -0.47
C PHE A 149 -14.80 3.32 -1.63
N PRO A 150 -15.40 2.37 -2.38
CA PRO A 150 -16.34 2.75 -3.43
C PRO A 150 -17.51 3.57 -2.87
N TYR A 151 -18.02 4.46 -3.70
CA TYR A 151 -19.21 5.23 -3.34
C TYR A 151 -20.37 4.26 -3.05
N SER A 152 -21.18 4.61 -2.05
CA SER A 152 -22.36 3.86 -1.69
C SER A 152 -23.60 4.75 -1.74
N HIS A 153 -24.67 4.24 -2.29
CA HIS A 153 -25.94 4.99 -2.43
C HIS A 153 -26.81 4.92 -1.19
N GLY A 154 -26.40 4.22 -0.20
CA GLY A 154 -27.22 4.07 0.98
C GLY A 154 -26.47 3.73 2.20
#